data_f156ea3541b58f536149f2904c71cdd0
#
_entry.id   f156ea3541b58f536149f2904c71cdd0
#
_cell.length_a   1.000
_cell.length_b   1.000
_cell.length_c   1.000
_cell.angle_alpha   90.00
_cell.angle_beta   90.00
_cell.angle_gamma   90.00
#
_symmetry.space_group_name_H-M   'P 1'
#
loop_
_entity.id
_entity.type
_entity.pdbx_description
1 polymer ?
#
loop_
_entity_poly.entity_id
_entity_poly.type
_entity_poly.pdbx_seq_one_letter_code
_entity_poly.pdbx_strand_id
1 'polypeptide(L)'
;APSMGATAQAIPNRLARQEPADVVLMVGAALDKLIKEGKVDPKTRVDLGKSYIAMAVKHGAPHPDISTMDAFKQTLLDAKSIAYSDSASGVYLSRVLFNQMHIAERIQGKSRMIPAEPVGEVVARGDAEIGFQQLSELKPVEGIDIIGLIPDQAQQMTLYSAGVVTKSKHPEQARQFLEFLSSSAAAPAIKASGL
;
A
#
# COMPACT_ATOMS: atom_id res chain seq x y z
N ALA A 1 0.89 5.67 -8.91
CA ALA A 1 2.34 5.83 -8.65
C ALA A 1 2.64 5.36 -7.23
N PRO A 2 3.69 4.56 -7.00
CA PRO A 2 4.05 4.11 -5.66
C PRO A 2 4.39 5.30 -4.74
N SER A 3 3.93 5.24 -3.49
CA SER A 3 4.20 6.28 -2.48
C SER A 3 5.67 6.34 -2.07
N MET A 4 6.39 5.25 -2.25
CA MET A 4 7.80 5.10 -1.90
C MET A 4 8.41 3.99 -2.77
N GLY A 5 9.69 3.72 -2.59
CA GLY A 5 10.42 2.73 -3.39
C GLY A 5 11.45 3.37 -4.32
N ALA A 6 12.27 2.53 -4.94
CA ALA A 6 13.40 2.97 -5.75
C ALA A 6 13.05 3.19 -7.23
N THR A 7 11.84 2.84 -7.66
CA THR A 7 11.47 2.91 -9.08
C THR A 7 11.36 4.35 -9.57
N ALA A 8 11.60 4.57 -10.85
CA ALA A 8 11.46 5.87 -11.48
C ALA A 8 10.01 6.43 -11.34
N GLN A 9 9.02 5.56 -11.19
CA GLN A 9 7.60 5.92 -11.07
C GLN A 9 7.17 6.28 -9.65
N ALA A 10 8.03 6.05 -8.63
CA ALA A 10 7.71 6.45 -7.27
C ALA A 10 7.54 7.97 -7.15
N ILE A 11 6.54 8.41 -6.39
CA ILE A 11 6.19 9.84 -6.23
C ILE A 11 7.43 10.69 -5.87
N PRO A 12 8.27 10.31 -4.89
CA PRO A 12 9.44 11.09 -4.54
C PRO A 12 10.41 11.29 -5.73
N ASN A 13 10.60 10.24 -6.55
CA ASN A 13 11.50 10.29 -7.69
C ASN A 13 10.92 11.12 -8.85
N ARG A 14 9.61 11.09 -9.05
CA ARG A 14 8.92 11.95 -10.02
C ARG A 14 9.05 13.43 -9.63
N LEU A 15 8.82 13.77 -8.37
CA LEU A 15 9.00 15.14 -7.88
C LEU A 15 10.46 15.58 -7.92
N ALA A 16 11.42 14.67 -7.69
CA ALA A 16 12.84 14.98 -7.80
C ALA A 16 13.24 15.38 -9.25
N ARG A 17 12.60 14.76 -10.25
CA ARG A 17 12.73 15.13 -11.67
C ARG A 17 11.90 16.36 -12.07
N GLN A 18 11.26 17.01 -11.12
CA GLN A 18 10.41 18.18 -11.34
C GLN A 18 9.22 17.92 -12.27
N GLU A 19 8.68 16.69 -12.27
CA GLU A 19 7.44 16.42 -12.98
C GLU A 19 6.30 17.30 -12.41
N PRO A 20 5.50 17.95 -13.28
CA PRO A 20 4.41 18.80 -12.83
C PRO A 20 3.38 18.01 -12.02
N ALA A 21 3.06 18.53 -10.85
CA ALA A 21 2.01 18.00 -9.99
C ALA A 21 1.47 19.11 -9.10
N ASP A 22 0.18 19.11 -8.84
CA ASP A 22 -0.44 20.09 -7.95
C ASP A 22 -0.70 19.48 -6.57
N VAL A 23 -1.10 18.20 -6.52
CA VAL A 23 -1.40 17.45 -5.29
C VAL A 23 -0.69 16.11 -5.32
N VAL A 24 -0.25 15.65 -4.16
CA VAL A 24 0.18 14.27 -3.94
C VAL A 24 -0.69 13.60 -2.88
N LEU A 25 -1.12 12.36 -3.17
CA LEU A 25 -1.81 11.47 -2.24
C LEU A 25 -0.92 10.25 -2.05
N MET A 26 -0.50 9.98 -0.81
CA MET A 26 0.50 8.95 -0.56
C MET A 26 0.52 8.51 0.90
N VAL A 27 1.36 7.53 1.21
CA VAL A 27 1.63 7.10 2.59
C VAL A 27 2.09 8.31 3.42
N GLY A 28 1.44 8.57 4.55
CA GLY A 28 1.65 9.76 5.37
C GLY A 28 3.10 9.96 5.80
N ALA A 29 3.79 8.90 6.24
CA ALA A 29 5.20 9.00 6.61
C ALA A 29 6.12 9.41 5.44
N ALA A 30 5.79 8.97 4.21
CA ALA A 30 6.53 9.39 3.02
C ALA A 30 6.18 10.83 2.62
N LEU A 31 4.93 11.26 2.82
CA LEU A 31 4.52 12.65 2.65
C LEU A 31 5.26 13.58 3.62
N ASP A 32 5.37 13.19 4.89
CA ASP A 32 6.08 13.97 5.92
C ASP A 32 7.56 14.17 5.54
N LYS A 33 8.17 13.19 4.88
CA LYS A 33 9.53 13.34 4.34
C LYS A 33 9.58 14.38 3.23
N LEU A 34 8.64 14.37 2.29
CA LEU A 34 8.56 15.39 1.24
C LEU A 34 8.29 16.80 1.79
N ILE A 35 7.53 16.91 2.88
CA ILE A 35 7.33 18.17 3.60
C ILE A 35 8.66 18.68 4.19
N LYS A 36 9.42 17.81 4.86
CA LYS A 36 10.75 18.16 5.40
C LYS A 36 11.74 18.57 4.32
N GLU A 37 11.60 18.02 3.11
CA GLU A 37 12.41 18.37 1.95
C GLU A 37 11.92 19.65 1.23
N GLY A 38 10.86 20.29 1.72
CA GLY A 38 10.28 21.52 1.13
C GLY A 38 9.54 21.29 -0.20
N LYS A 39 9.22 20.04 -0.54
CA LYS A 39 8.52 19.69 -1.80
C LYS A 39 7.00 19.75 -1.69
N VAL A 40 6.47 19.68 -0.48
CA VAL A 40 5.03 19.77 -0.16
C VAL A 40 4.82 20.82 0.92
N ASP A 41 3.79 21.63 0.75
CA ASP A 41 3.43 22.69 1.70
C ASP A 41 2.87 22.06 2.99
N PRO A 42 3.54 22.24 4.15
CA PRO A 42 3.10 21.65 5.43
C PRO A 42 1.72 22.11 5.87
N LYS A 43 1.29 23.31 5.48
CA LYS A 43 -0.02 23.87 5.86
C LYS A 43 -1.20 23.20 5.15
N THR A 44 -0.91 22.43 4.11
CA THR A 44 -1.94 21.77 3.28
C THR A 44 -2.09 20.29 3.58
N ARG A 45 -1.28 19.73 4.49
CA ARG A 45 -1.33 18.31 4.84
C ARG A 45 -2.69 17.94 5.43
N VAL A 46 -3.33 16.94 4.83
CA VAL A 46 -4.58 16.35 5.32
C VAL A 46 -4.49 14.84 5.36
N ASP A 47 -5.13 14.21 6.35
CA ASP A 47 -5.27 12.77 6.44
C ASP A 47 -6.56 12.35 5.74
N LEU A 48 -6.46 11.36 4.85
CA LEU A 48 -7.58 10.92 4.02
C LEU A 48 -8.22 9.64 4.53
N GLY A 49 -7.41 8.66 4.94
CA GLY A 49 -7.93 7.38 5.39
C GLY A 49 -6.86 6.47 5.95
N LYS A 50 -7.33 5.39 6.58
CA LYS A 50 -6.51 4.34 7.15
C LYS A 50 -6.57 3.11 6.24
N SER A 51 -5.44 2.59 5.85
CA SER A 51 -5.35 1.37 5.05
C SER A 51 -4.75 0.23 5.85
N TYR A 52 -5.20 -0.97 5.57
CA TYR A 52 -4.80 -2.19 6.23
C TYR A 52 -4.28 -3.20 5.23
N ILE A 53 -3.38 -4.08 5.67
CA ILE A 53 -2.80 -5.13 4.83
C ILE A 53 -3.81 -6.25 4.66
N ALA A 54 -4.03 -6.64 3.41
CA ALA A 54 -4.87 -7.76 3.03
C ALA A 54 -4.08 -8.81 2.25
N MET A 55 -4.61 -10.02 2.22
CA MET A 55 -4.10 -11.12 1.42
C MET A 55 -5.03 -11.41 0.26
N ALA A 56 -4.45 -11.69 -0.89
CA ALA A 56 -5.16 -12.13 -2.08
C ALA A 56 -4.57 -13.43 -2.65
N VAL A 57 -5.42 -14.18 -3.32
CA VAL A 57 -5.08 -15.34 -4.15
C VAL A 57 -5.60 -15.11 -5.56
N LYS A 58 -5.16 -15.92 -6.53
CA LYS A 58 -5.73 -15.91 -7.87
C LYS A 58 -7.22 -16.26 -7.82
N HIS A 59 -8.03 -15.60 -8.64
CA HIS A 59 -9.46 -15.87 -8.73
C HIS A 59 -9.75 -17.37 -8.94
N GLY A 60 -10.65 -17.91 -8.11
CA GLY A 60 -11.01 -19.32 -8.11
C GLY A 60 -10.00 -20.28 -7.48
N ALA A 61 -8.88 -19.79 -6.96
CA ALA A 61 -7.95 -20.61 -6.19
C ALA A 61 -8.51 -20.93 -4.78
N PRO A 62 -8.02 -21.97 -4.09
CA PRO A 62 -8.40 -22.25 -2.71
C PRO A 62 -8.17 -21.04 -1.78
N HIS A 63 -9.08 -20.83 -0.85
CA HIS A 63 -9.01 -19.75 0.12
C HIS A 63 -8.40 -20.27 1.43
N PRO A 64 -7.11 -20.00 1.71
CA PRO A 64 -6.48 -20.42 2.96
C PRO A 64 -7.05 -19.63 4.14
N ASP A 65 -7.07 -20.26 5.30
CA ASP A 65 -7.50 -19.63 6.55
C ASP A 65 -6.40 -18.68 7.06
N ILE A 66 -6.76 -17.43 7.32
CA ILE A 66 -5.90 -16.41 7.94
C ILE A 66 -6.59 -15.74 9.13
N SER A 67 -7.61 -16.38 9.71
CA SER A 67 -8.43 -15.79 10.77
C SER A 67 -7.71 -15.67 12.12
N THR A 68 -6.67 -16.46 12.34
CA THR A 68 -5.84 -16.44 13.56
C THR A 68 -4.37 -16.32 13.22
N MET A 69 -3.53 -15.94 14.19
CA MET A 69 -2.08 -15.88 14.00
C MET A 69 -1.49 -17.25 13.63
N ASP A 70 -1.98 -18.34 14.21
CA ASP A 70 -1.50 -19.69 13.92
C ASP A 70 -1.90 -20.13 12.50
N ALA A 71 -3.16 -19.91 12.11
CA ALA A 71 -3.64 -20.20 10.76
C ALA A 71 -2.90 -19.35 9.72
N PHE A 72 -2.68 -18.07 10.00
CA PHE A 72 -1.91 -17.17 9.14
C PHE A 72 -0.46 -17.63 8.99
N LYS A 73 0.18 -17.99 10.11
CA LYS A 73 1.54 -18.56 10.09
C LYS A 73 1.61 -19.83 9.27
N GLN A 74 0.65 -20.73 9.45
CA GLN A 74 0.59 -21.97 8.69
C GLN A 74 0.40 -21.71 7.20
N THR A 75 -0.50 -20.80 6.82
CA THR A 75 -0.71 -20.36 5.42
C THR A 75 0.59 -19.87 4.78
N LEU A 76 1.36 -19.03 5.49
CA LEU A 76 2.66 -18.56 5.00
C LEU A 76 3.67 -19.70 4.82
N LEU A 77 3.66 -20.68 5.73
CA LEU A 77 4.58 -21.82 5.67
C LEU A 77 4.22 -22.80 4.55
N ASP A 78 2.94 -22.99 4.26
CA ASP A 78 2.44 -23.94 3.26
C ASP A 78 2.42 -23.37 1.84
N ALA A 79 2.31 -22.05 1.70
CA ALA A 79 2.30 -21.39 0.39
C ALA A 79 3.54 -21.75 -0.42
N LYS A 80 3.35 -21.99 -1.71
CA LYS A 80 4.44 -22.29 -2.67
C LYS A 80 5.23 -21.04 -3.03
N SER A 81 4.57 -19.89 -3.07
CA SER A 81 5.19 -18.59 -3.35
C SER A 81 4.41 -17.46 -2.72
N ILE A 82 5.14 -16.45 -2.26
CA ILE A 82 4.62 -15.29 -1.53
C ILE A 82 5.12 -14.03 -2.22
N ALA A 83 4.20 -13.11 -2.56
CA ALA A 83 4.53 -11.80 -3.09
C ALA A 83 4.09 -10.69 -2.14
N TYR A 84 4.88 -9.63 -2.04
CA TYR A 84 4.55 -8.42 -1.30
C TYR A 84 5.19 -7.20 -1.97
N SER A 85 4.65 -6.01 -1.73
CA SER A 85 5.11 -4.79 -2.38
C SER A 85 6.48 -4.32 -1.85
N ASP A 86 7.15 -3.45 -2.60
CA ASP A 86 8.31 -2.68 -2.14
C ASP A 86 7.91 -1.39 -1.36
N SER A 87 6.61 -1.22 -1.09
CA SER A 87 6.03 -0.12 -0.32
C SER A 87 5.89 -0.46 1.17
N ALA A 88 5.15 0.37 1.92
CA ALA A 88 5.06 0.28 3.38
C ALA A 88 4.65 -1.11 3.89
N SER A 89 3.63 -1.74 3.29
CA SER A 89 3.16 -3.05 3.70
C SER A 89 4.21 -4.14 3.52
N GLY A 90 4.86 -4.20 2.37
CA GLY A 90 5.85 -5.24 2.08
C GLY A 90 7.14 -5.06 2.87
N VAL A 91 7.55 -3.82 3.11
CA VAL A 91 8.70 -3.51 3.99
C VAL A 91 8.41 -3.98 5.42
N TYR A 92 7.20 -3.70 5.94
CA TYR A 92 6.79 -4.18 7.26
C TYR A 92 6.76 -5.70 7.34
N LEU A 93 6.09 -6.37 6.38
CA LEU A 93 6.00 -7.83 6.35
C LEU A 93 7.39 -8.48 6.36
N SER A 94 8.26 -8.05 5.45
CA SER A 94 9.56 -8.71 5.24
C SER A 94 10.59 -8.40 6.32
N ARG A 95 10.63 -7.16 6.81
CA ARG A 95 11.67 -6.73 7.76
C ARG A 95 11.27 -6.83 9.22
N VAL A 96 9.97 -6.83 9.50
CA VAL A 96 9.46 -6.83 10.88
C VAL A 96 8.66 -8.08 11.17
N LEU A 97 7.50 -8.27 10.53
CA LEU A 97 6.53 -9.28 10.91
C LEU A 97 7.07 -10.71 10.77
N PHE A 98 7.68 -11.06 9.62
CA PHE A 98 8.18 -12.42 9.40
C PHE A 98 9.30 -12.80 10.37
N ASN A 99 10.10 -11.82 10.81
CA ASN A 99 11.10 -12.03 11.86
C ASN A 99 10.44 -12.22 13.24
N GLN A 100 9.45 -11.38 13.60
CA GLN A 100 8.70 -11.53 14.85
C GLN A 100 7.95 -12.87 14.93
N MET A 101 7.47 -13.39 13.81
CA MET A 101 6.83 -14.70 13.72
C MET A 101 7.82 -15.87 13.69
N HIS A 102 9.13 -15.60 13.65
CA HIS A 102 10.20 -16.60 13.55
C HIS A 102 10.07 -17.54 12.34
N ILE A 103 9.66 -16.99 11.18
CA ILE A 103 9.50 -17.72 9.92
C ILE A 103 10.31 -17.15 8.76
N ALA A 104 10.95 -16.00 8.93
CA ALA A 104 11.63 -15.28 7.84
C ALA A 104 12.56 -16.20 7.03
N GLU A 105 13.43 -16.95 7.67
CA GLU A 105 14.38 -17.86 7.01
C GLU A 105 13.66 -19.00 6.28
N ARG A 106 12.55 -19.51 6.83
CA ARG A 106 11.79 -20.63 6.26
C ARG A 106 11.05 -20.26 4.99
N ILE A 107 10.63 -18.99 4.86
CA ILE A 107 9.86 -18.51 3.70
C ILE A 107 10.70 -17.67 2.73
N GLN A 108 11.94 -17.34 3.06
CA GLN A 108 12.80 -16.47 2.25
C GLN A 108 12.94 -16.96 0.80
N GLY A 109 13.18 -18.26 0.60
CA GLY A 109 13.40 -18.85 -0.73
C GLY A 109 12.16 -18.83 -1.64
N LYS A 110 10.97 -18.57 -1.10
CA LYS A 110 9.70 -18.52 -1.82
C LYS A 110 8.99 -17.17 -1.72
N SER A 111 9.63 -16.19 -1.09
CA SER A 111 9.11 -14.83 -0.91
C SER A 111 9.79 -13.86 -1.85
N ARG A 112 8.98 -13.01 -2.48
CA ARG A 112 9.47 -12.04 -3.47
C ARG A 112 8.86 -10.66 -3.23
N MET A 113 9.72 -9.66 -3.11
CA MET A 113 9.31 -8.25 -3.15
C MET A 113 9.08 -7.83 -4.60
N ILE A 114 7.94 -7.23 -4.88
CA ILE A 114 7.50 -6.83 -6.21
C ILE A 114 7.71 -5.32 -6.37
N PRO A 115 8.66 -4.89 -7.20
CA PRO A 115 8.84 -3.47 -7.53
C PRO A 115 7.96 -3.08 -8.71
N ALA A 116 7.53 -1.83 -8.74
CA ALA A 116 6.97 -1.13 -9.90
C ALA A 116 5.61 -1.61 -10.44
N GLU A 117 5.05 -2.71 -9.99
CA GLU A 117 3.72 -3.18 -10.37
C GLU A 117 2.87 -3.56 -9.14
N PRO A 118 1.53 -3.55 -9.24
CA PRO A 118 0.66 -4.03 -8.17
C PRO A 118 0.88 -5.53 -7.90
N VAL A 119 0.96 -5.90 -6.62
CA VAL A 119 1.09 -7.32 -6.24
C VAL A 119 -0.10 -8.15 -6.72
N GLY A 120 -1.30 -7.57 -6.72
CA GLY A 120 -2.50 -8.24 -7.23
C GLY A 120 -2.36 -8.70 -8.69
N GLU A 121 -1.68 -7.94 -9.55
CA GLU A 121 -1.43 -8.33 -10.94
C GLU A 121 -0.52 -9.57 -11.04
N VAL A 122 0.48 -9.66 -10.17
CA VAL A 122 1.39 -10.82 -10.09
C VAL A 122 0.63 -12.07 -9.66
N VAL A 123 -0.29 -11.93 -8.70
CA VAL A 123 -1.17 -13.02 -8.23
C VAL A 123 -2.17 -13.42 -9.31
N ALA A 124 -2.81 -12.45 -9.98
CA ALA A 124 -3.79 -12.70 -11.05
C ALA A 124 -3.21 -13.54 -12.19
N ARG A 125 -1.97 -13.26 -12.57
CA ARG A 125 -1.25 -14.04 -13.60
C ARG A 125 -0.83 -15.43 -13.12
N GLY A 126 -0.83 -15.68 -11.80
CA GLY A 126 -0.35 -16.93 -11.21
C GLY A 126 1.16 -16.99 -10.98
N ASP A 127 1.85 -15.85 -11.04
CA ASP A 127 3.29 -15.76 -10.77
C ASP A 127 3.62 -15.80 -9.26
N ALA A 128 2.61 -15.65 -8.40
CA ALA A 128 2.65 -15.92 -6.99
C ALA A 128 1.34 -16.57 -6.53
N GLU A 129 1.42 -17.52 -5.58
CA GLU A 129 0.24 -18.20 -5.03
C GLU A 129 -0.56 -17.30 -4.11
N ILE A 130 0.12 -16.58 -3.22
CA ILE A 130 -0.48 -15.59 -2.33
C ILE A 130 0.24 -14.26 -2.44
N GLY A 131 -0.51 -13.18 -2.29
CA GLY A 131 0.04 -11.83 -2.35
C GLY A 131 -0.51 -10.93 -1.25
N PHE A 132 0.32 -10.00 -0.82
CA PHE A 132 0.02 -9.04 0.25
C PHE A 132 0.25 -7.61 -0.23
N GLN A 133 -0.75 -6.78 -0.04
CA GLN A 133 -0.67 -5.34 -0.30
C GLN A 133 -1.73 -4.62 0.55
N GLN A 134 -1.75 -3.30 0.53
CA GLN A 134 -2.84 -2.54 1.12
C GLN A 134 -4.17 -2.93 0.47
N LEU A 135 -5.25 -3.04 1.25
CA LEU A 135 -6.57 -3.40 0.73
C LEU A 135 -7.00 -2.48 -0.41
N SER A 136 -6.74 -1.18 -0.30
CA SER A 136 -7.06 -0.18 -1.32
C SER A 136 -6.33 -0.40 -2.65
N GLU A 137 -5.19 -1.07 -2.62
CA GLU A 137 -4.40 -1.38 -3.82
C GLU A 137 -4.79 -2.73 -4.44
N LEU A 138 -5.32 -3.66 -3.64
CA LEU A 138 -5.84 -4.94 -4.15
C LEU A 138 -7.25 -4.82 -4.74
N LYS A 139 -8.12 -3.97 -4.15
CA LYS A 139 -9.53 -3.85 -4.56
C LYS A 139 -9.75 -3.58 -6.06
N PRO A 140 -8.98 -2.71 -6.73
CA PRO A 140 -9.19 -2.43 -8.15
C PRO A 140 -8.63 -3.51 -9.09
N VAL A 141 -7.91 -4.51 -8.58
CA VAL A 141 -7.27 -5.53 -9.41
C VAL A 141 -8.29 -6.64 -9.75
N GLU A 142 -8.45 -6.91 -11.04
CA GLU A 142 -9.26 -8.03 -11.52
C GLU A 142 -8.46 -9.34 -11.51
N GLY A 143 -9.15 -10.47 -11.46
CA GLY A 143 -8.53 -11.79 -11.51
C GLY A 143 -7.92 -12.27 -10.19
N ILE A 144 -8.25 -11.64 -9.08
CA ILE A 144 -7.90 -12.08 -7.73
C ILE A 144 -9.13 -12.22 -6.83
N ASP A 145 -9.02 -13.06 -5.82
CA ASP A 145 -9.93 -13.11 -4.68
C ASP A 145 -9.21 -12.54 -3.46
N ILE A 146 -9.78 -11.49 -2.87
CA ILE A 146 -9.27 -10.94 -1.62
C ILE A 146 -9.79 -11.82 -0.49
N ILE A 147 -8.88 -12.53 0.20
CA ILE A 147 -9.21 -13.44 1.29
C ILE A 147 -9.69 -12.66 2.52
N GLY A 148 -9.06 -11.54 2.79
CA GLY A 148 -9.36 -10.67 3.91
C GLY A 148 -8.14 -9.92 4.42
N LEU A 149 -8.35 -9.18 5.51
CA LEU A 149 -7.25 -8.54 6.24
C LEU A 149 -6.44 -9.61 6.97
N ILE A 150 -5.13 -9.39 7.09
CA ILE A 150 -4.30 -10.22 7.97
C ILE A 150 -4.74 -10.04 9.43
N PRO A 151 -4.44 -10.99 10.35
CA PRO A 151 -4.91 -10.91 11.74
C PRO A 151 -4.51 -9.60 12.43
N ASP A 152 -5.35 -9.11 13.34
CA ASP A 152 -5.11 -7.83 14.04
C ASP A 152 -3.75 -7.77 14.72
N GLN A 153 -3.29 -8.88 15.32
CA GLN A 153 -1.98 -8.96 15.97
C GLN A 153 -0.81 -8.86 14.98
N ALA A 154 -1.04 -9.18 13.71
CA ALA A 154 -0.07 -9.07 12.63
C ALA A 154 -0.21 -7.76 11.84
N GLN A 155 -1.29 -6.99 12.09
CA GLN A 155 -1.65 -5.86 11.27
C GLN A 155 -0.77 -4.64 11.54
N GLN A 156 -0.51 -3.87 10.48
CA GLN A 156 0.03 -2.53 10.59
C GLN A 156 -0.83 -1.56 9.77
N MET A 157 -1.48 -0.65 10.44
CA MET A 157 -2.25 0.42 9.80
C MET A 157 -1.31 1.40 9.11
N THR A 158 -1.64 1.74 7.88
CA THR A 158 -0.97 2.78 7.11
C THR A 158 -1.92 3.96 6.92
N LEU A 159 -1.49 5.13 7.35
CA LEU A 159 -2.22 6.38 7.13
C LEU A 159 -1.91 6.89 5.72
N TYR A 160 -2.96 7.14 4.92
CA TYR A 160 -2.83 7.85 3.65
C TYR A 160 -3.18 9.31 3.85
N SER A 161 -2.30 10.17 3.34
CA SER A 161 -2.38 11.61 3.51
C SER A 161 -2.14 12.30 2.17
N ALA A 162 -2.53 13.56 2.09
CA ALA A 162 -2.33 14.38 0.89
C ALA A 162 -1.78 15.76 1.25
N GLY A 163 -1.20 16.41 0.25
CA GLY A 163 -0.71 17.77 0.39
C GLY A 163 -0.48 18.44 -0.97
N VAL A 164 -0.45 19.76 -0.97
CA VAL A 164 -0.17 20.55 -2.17
C VAL A 164 1.34 20.60 -2.41
N VAL A 165 1.75 20.32 -3.64
CA VAL A 165 3.15 20.44 -4.06
C VAL A 165 3.58 21.91 -4.04
N THR A 166 4.71 22.21 -3.43
CA THR A 166 5.21 23.60 -3.26
C THR A 166 5.36 24.36 -4.58
N LYS A 167 5.69 23.63 -5.68
CA LYS A 167 5.82 24.18 -7.04
C LYS A 167 4.53 24.05 -7.86
N SER A 168 3.38 23.82 -7.24
CA SER A 168 2.09 23.77 -7.93
C SER A 168 1.85 25.05 -8.72
N LYS A 169 1.34 24.89 -9.95
CA LYS A 169 0.88 26.02 -10.78
C LYS A 169 -0.55 26.44 -10.44
N HIS A 170 -1.28 25.61 -9.69
CA HIS A 170 -2.68 25.80 -9.32
C HIS A 170 -2.91 25.61 -7.81
N PRO A 171 -2.18 26.33 -6.93
CA PRO A 171 -2.19 26.03 -5.49
C PRO A 171 -3.55 26.24 -4.85
N GLU A 172 -4.35 27.19 -5.33
CA GLU A 172 -5.69 27.45 -4.77
C GLU A 172 -6.67 26.33 -5.10
N GLN A 173 -6.71 25.91 -6.36
CA GLN A 173 -7.54 24.78 -6.79
C GLN A 173 -7.10 23.48 -6.11
N ALA A 174 -5.81 23.29 -5.92
CA ALA A 174 -5.26 22.16 -5.18
C ALA A 174 -5.74 22.13 -3.73
N ARG A 175 -5.77 23.27 -3.04
CA ARG A 175 -6.31 23.38 -1.66
C ARG A 175 -7.81 23.05 -1.63
N GLN A 176 -8.59 23.63 -2.52
CA GLN A 176 -10.04 23.34 -2.64
C GLN A 176 -10.30 21.85 -2.87
N PHE A 177 -9.48 21.20 -3.71
CA PHE A 177 -9.56 19.76 -3.92
C PHE A 177 -9.28 18.96 -2.65
N LEU A 178 -8.25 19.33 -1.87
CA LEU A 178 -7.96 18.67 -0.59
C LEU A 178 -9.05 18.91 0.45
N GLU A 179 -9.63 20.10 0.51
CA GLU A 179 -10.79 20.41 1.36
C GLU A 179 -11.99 19.51 1.01
N PHE A 180 -12.26 19.34 -0.29
CA PHE A 180 -13.30 18.42 -0.75
C PHE A 180 -13.00 16.97 -0.33
N LEU A 181 -11.78 16.49 -0.55
CA LEU A 181 -11.38 15.12 -0.17
C LEU A 181 -11.48 14.86 1.34
N SER A 182 -11.28 15.90 2.17
CA SER A 182 -11.42 15.82 3.62
C SER A 182 -12.85 15.97 4.13
N SER A 183 -13.78 16.28 3.23
CA SER A 183 -15.17 16.52 3.59
C SER A 183 -15.98 15.23 3.73
N SER A 184 -17.14 15.34 4.40
CA SER A 184 -18.10 14.24 4.47
C SER A 184 -18.65 13.80 3.10
N ALA A 185 -18.62 14.68 2.10
CA ALA A 185 -19.07 14.36 0.74
C ALA A 185 -18.15 13.36 0.04
N ALA A 186 -16.82 13.38 0.32
CA ALA A 186 -15.87 12.45 -0.26
C ALA A 186 -15.75 11.14 0.56
N ALA A 187 -16.18 11.13 1.81
CA ALA A 187 -16.01 9.98 2.70
C ALA A 187 -16.55 8.64 2.13
N PRO A 188 -17.73 8.56 1.48
CA PRO A 188 -18.22 7.32 0.89
C PRO A 188 -17.28 6.77 -0.20
N ALA A 189 -16.75 7.63 -1.05
CA ALA A 189 -15.83 7.24 -2.12
C ALA A 189 -14.48 6.76 -1.55
N ILE A 190 -13.96 7.44 -0.54
CA ILE A 190 -12.73 7.04 0.16
C ILE A 190 -12.93 5.65 0.80
N LYS A 191 -14.00 5.45 1.52
CA LYS A 191 -14.33 4.14 2.12
C LYS A 191 -14.51 3.05 1.06
N ALA A 192 -15.16 3.35 -0.05
CA ALA A 192 -15.34 2.39 -1.15
C ALA A 192 -13.99 1.99 -1.78
N SER A 193 -12.98 2.85 -1.75
CA SER A 193 -11.63 2.55 -2.26
C SER A 193 -10.83 1.59 -1.36
N GLY A 194 -11.28 1.33 -0.13
CA GLY A 194 -10.58 0.45 0.82
C GLY A 194 -9.72 1.20 1.85
N LEU A 195 -9.94 2.51 1.98
CA LEU A 195 -9.31 3.36 2.98
C LEU A 195 -10.25 3.64 4.16
#